data_c917a0aa79b4833348d9790b1b277b17
#
_entry.id   c917a0aa79b4833348d9790b1b277b17
#
_cell.length_a   1.000
_cell.length_b   1.000
_cell.length_c   1.000
_cell.angle_alpha   90.00
_cell.angle_beta   90.00
_cell.angle_gamma   90.00
#
_symmetry.space_group_name_H-M   'P 1'
#
loop_
_entity.id
_entity.type
_entity.pdbx_description
1 polymer ?
#
loop_
_entity_poly.entity_id
_entity_poly.type
_entity_poly.pdbx_seq_one_letter_code
_entity_poly.pdbx_strand_id
1 'polypeptide(L)'
;MALAGLPPAAPLPCWTEVCPLSAREPATDPSGPPLDAYRHNLPRPMSPLIGRSGELAAIGACLDANRLVTLTGAGGVGKTRLAVEAATERTSRDAIRCFWVELATLRNPDAVASAVASALGVRETASEAAVTAIARFVGDRPVLLVLDNCEHVVAPCADMAGRLLARCANLTVLATSREPLGVPGK
;
A
#
# COMPACT_ATOMS: atom_id res chain seq x y z
N MET A 1 -36.09 -4.13 24.54
CA MET A 1 -34.73 -4.40 25.04
C MET A 1 -33.76 -3.63 24.13
N ALA A 2 -33.18 -2.59 24.67
CA ALA A 2 -32.28 -1.72 23.96
C ALA A 2 -30.89 -2.37 23.91
N LEU A 3 -30.29 -2.49 22.72
CA LEU A 3 -28.87 -2.82 22.56
C LEU A 3 -28.07 -1.55 22.88
N ALA A 4 -27.55 -1.51 24.08
CA ALA A 4 -26.66 -0.46 24.55
C ALA A 4 -25.24 -0.69 24.01
N GLY A 5 -24.67 0.34 23.35
CA GLY A 5 -23.29 0.78 23.51
C GLY A 5 -22.19 -0.07 22.90
N LEU A 6 -22.02 0.00 21.56
CA LEU A 6 -20.65 -0.02 21.03
C LEU A 6 -20.00 1.32 21.41
N PRO A 7 -18.79 1.33 21.99
CA PRO A 7 -18.07 2.58 22.22
C PRO A 7 -17.82 3.26 20.86
N PRO A 8 -17.85 4.60 20.79
CA PRO A 8 -17.50 5.31 19.58
C PRO A 8 -16.09 4.90 19.16
N ALA A 9 -15.91 4.59 17.88
CA ALA A 9 -14.60 4.30 17.32
C ALA A 9 -13.63 5.40 17.76
N ALA A 10 -12.51 5.01 18.36
CA ALA A 10 -11.48 5.97 18.75
C ALA A 10 -11.11 6.82 17.52
N PRO A 11 -10.94 8.15 17.68
CA PRO A 11 -10.54 8.99 16.57
C PRO A 11 -9.23 8.46 15.99
N LEU A 12 -9.19 8.33 14.66
CA LEU A 12 -7.98 7.92 13.95
C LEU A 12 -6.83 8.86 14.36
N PRO A 13 -5.65 8.33 14.66
CA PRO A 13 -4.51 9.19 15.01
C PRO A 13 -4.25 10.18 13.87
N CYS A 14 -3.88 11.40 14.21
CA CYS A 14 -3.71 12.54 13.29
C CYS A 14 -2.66 12.34 12.17
N TRP A 15 -2.02 11.19 12.13
CA TRP A 15 -1.04 10.79 11.12
C TRP A 15 -1.59 9.81 10.07
N THR A 16 -2.88 9.47 10.12
CA THR A 16 -3.49 8.55 9.14
C THR A 16 -4.50 9.32 8.30
N GLU A 17 -4.24 9.45 7.02
CA GLU A 17 -5.23 9.95 6.07
C GLU A 17 -5.74 8.80 5.20
N VAL A 18 -7.05 8.66 5.18
CA VAL A 18 -7.75 7.57 4.49
C VAL A 18 -8.54 8.18 3.34
N CYS A 19 -8.19 7.80 2.13
CA CYS A 19 -8.98 8.13 0.95
C CYS A 19 -10.05 7.04 0.74
N PRO A 20 -11.35 7.32 0.87
CA PRO A 20 -12.39 6.33 0.67
C PRO A 20 -12.54 6.02 -0.83
N LEU A 21 -11.92 4.94 -1.27
CA LEU A 21 -12.19 4.33 -2.56
C LEU A 21 -13.10 3.13 -2.30
N SER A 22 -14.29 3.15 -2.89
CA SER A 22 -15.44 2.25 -2.70
C SER A 22 -15.15 0.78 -2.31
N ALA A 23 -16.08 0.23 -1.52
CA ALA A 23 -16.08 -1.09 -0.92
C ALA A 23 -15.69 -2.23 -1.88
N ARG A 24 -14.94 -3.21 -1.35
CA ARG A 24 -14.56 -4.45 -2.02
C ARG A 24 -15.77 -5.33 -2.31
N GLU A 25 -15.90 -5.78 -3.56
CA GLU A 25 -16.59 -7.03 -3.85
C GLU A 25 -15.60 -8.21 -3.76
N PRO A 26 -15.99 -9.37 -3.22
CA PRO A 26 -15.09 -10.52 -3.12
C PRO A 26 -14.83 -11.12 -4.50
N ALA A 27 -13.55 -11.24 -4.86
CA ALA A 27 -13.10 -11.85 -6.10
C ALA A 27 -13.24 -13.38 -6.05
N THR A 28 -13.94 -13.93 -7.03
CA THR A 28 -13.97 -15.35 -7.36
C THR A 28 -13.21 -15.58 -8.65
N ASP A 29 -11.97 -16.03 -8.58
CA ASP A 29 -11.30 -17.03 -9.45
C ASP A 29 -9.78 -17.11 -9.21
N PRO A 30 -9.21 -18.28 -8.84
CA PRO A 30 -7.78 -18.44 -8.56
C PRO A 30 -6.97 -19.02 -9.74
N SER A 31 -7.31 -18.79 -10.99
CA SER A 31 -6.59 -19.33 -12.15
C SER A 31 -5.43 -18.45 -12.62
N GLY A 32 -4.44 -18.20 -11.75
CA GLY A 32 -3.15 -17.62 -12.12
C GLY A 32 -2.02 -18.64 -12.01
N PRO A 33 -0.85 -18.43 -12.70
CA PRO A 33 0.28 -19.34 -12.56
C PRO A 33 0.74 -19.49 -11.11
N PRO A 34 1.37 -20.63 -10.73
CA PRO A 34 1.67 -20.96 -9.34
C PRO A 34 2.47 -19.85 -8.66
N LEU A 35 2.02 -19.51 -7.45
CA LEU A 35 2.51 -18.41 -6.60
C LEU A 35 3.85 -18.73 -5.91
N ASP A 36 4.69 -19.57 -6.51
CA ASP A 36 5.90 -20.08 -5.90
C ASP A 36 7.13 -19.25 -6.29
N ALA A 37 7.64 -18.52 -5.35
CA ALA A 37 8.97 -18.25 -4.88
C ALA A 37 9.07 -16.97 -4.03
N TYR A 38 8.32 -15.89 -4.28
CA TYR A 38 8.42 -14.68 -3.46
C TYR A 38 7.04 -14.11 -3.13
N ARG A 39 6.56 -14.39 -1.90
CA ARG A 39 5.32 -13.78 -1.40
C ARG A 39 5.51 -12.29 -1.12
N HIS A 40 6.72 -11.86 -0.77
CA HIS A 40 7.03 -10.46 -0.47
C HIS A 40 8.53 -10.18 -0.51
N ASN A 41 8.89 -8.90 -0.73
CA ASN A 41 10.25 -8.36 -0.61
C ASN A 41 10.36 -7.38 0.58
N LEU A 42 9.58 -7.60 1.64
CA LEU A 42 9.57 -6.73 2.82
C LEU A 42 10.95 -6.69 3.50
N PRO A 43 11.40 -5.53 3.97
CA PRO A 43 12.58 -5.42 4.81
C PRO A 43 12.41 -6.25 6.08
N ARG A 44 13.49 -6.89 6.54
CA ARG A 44 13.48 -7.61 7.82
C ARG A 44 13.91 -6.68 8.95
N PRO A 45 13.03 -6.33 9.87
CA PRO A 45 13.41 -5.51 11.00
C PRO A 45 14.36 -6.24 11.95
N MET A 46 15.38 -5.54 12.44
CA MET A 46 16.35 -6.12 13.37
C MET A 46 15.86 -6.16 14.82
N SER A 47 14.76 -5.50 15.15
CA SER A 47 14.20 -5.42 16.51
C SER A 47 12.66 -5.48 16.46
N PRO A 48 12.00 -6.01 17.51
CA PRO A 48 10.54 -5.98 17.58
C PRO A 48 10.01 -4.54 17.69
N LEU A 49 8.79 -4.31 17.20
CA LEU A 49 8.07 -3.06 17.42
C LEU A 49 7.40 -3.13 18.80
N ILE A 50 7.75 -2.20 19.70
CA ILE A 50 7.25 -2.19 21.07
C ILE A 50 6.30 -1.02 21.29
N GLY A 51 5.14 -1.27 21.92
CA GLY A 51 4.23 -0.24 22.39
C GLY A 51 3.37 0.43 21.31
N ARG A 52 3.31 -0.14 20.10
CA ARG A 52 2.58 0.43 18.95
C ARG A 52 1.42 -0.45 18.45
N SER A 53 0.88 -1.33 19.31
CA SER A 53 -0.19 -2.25 18.93
C SER A 53 -1.49 -1.55 18.53
N GLY A 54 -1.80 -0.41 19.17
CA GLY A 54 -2.97 0.39 18.83
C GLY A 54 -2.88 1.01 17.43
N GLU A 55 -1.69 1.52 17.06
CA GLU A 55 -1.45 2.06 15.73
C GLU A 55 -1.49 0.97 14.66
N LEU A 56 -0.92 -0.20 14.92
CA LEU A 56 -1.00 -1.33 13.99
C LEU A 56 -2.44 -1.78 13.76
N ALA A 57 -3.23 -1.90 14.83
CA ALA A 57 -4.65 -2.24 14.72
C ALA A 57 -5.42 -1.18 13.88
N ALA A 58 -5.14 0.11 14.08
CA ALA A 58 -5.75 1.19 13.31
C ALA A 58 -5.35 1.13 11.83
N ILE A 59 -4.07 0.89 11.52
CA ILE A 59 -3.60 0.72 10.14
C ILE A 59 -4.26 -0.51 9.50
N GLY A 60 -4.36 -1.62 10.21
CA GLY A 60 -5.05 -2.83 9.75
C GLY A 60 -6.50 -2.55 9.38
N ALA A 61 -7.25 -1.88 10.25
CA ALA A 61 -8.63 -1.47 10.00
C ALA A 61 -8.76 -0.53 8.77
N CYS A 62 -7.82 0.42 8.61
CA CYS A 62 -7.77 1.29 7.45
C CYS A 62 -7.53 0.51 6.15
N LEU A 63 -6.60 -0.46 6.16
CA LEU A 63 -6.30 -1.31 5.01
C LEU A 63 -7.44 -2.28 4.67
N ASP A 64 -8.27 -2.65 5.64
CA ASP A 64 -9.47 -3.46 5.41
C ASP A 64 -10.59 -2.65 4.75
N ALA A 65 -10.71 -1.38 5.12
CA ALA A 65 -11.78 -0.50 4.64
C ALA A 65 -11.42 0.25 3.34
N ASN A 66 -10.13 0.39 3.01
CA ASN A 66 -9.68 1.29 1.94
C ASN A 66 -8.61 0.66 1.06
N ARG A 67 -8.58 1.10 -0.20
CA ARG A 67 -7.60 0.64 -1.19
C ARG A 67 -6.36 1.53 -1.26
N LEU A 68 -6.39 2.73 -0.68
CA LEU A 68 -5.25 3.62 -0.52
C LEU A 68 -5.20 4.14 0.90
N VAL A 69 -4.07 3.90 1.56
CA VAL A 69 -3.79 4.39 2.92
C VAL A 69 -2.45 5.09 2.91
N THR A 70 -2.38 6.30 3.46
CA THR A 70 -1.11 7.04 3.62
C THR A 70 -0.81 7.23 5.11
N LEU A 71 0.34 6.74 5.56
CA LEU A 71 0.87 7.03 6.88
C LEU A 71 1.60 8.37 6.83
N THR A 72 1.02 9.40 7.41
CA THR A 72 1.60 10.74 7.42
C THR A 72 2.25 11.06 8.77
N GLY A 73 3.22 11.98 8.79
CA GLY A 73 3.86 12.44 10.01
C GLY A 73 5.30 12.89 9.82
N ALA A 74 5.86 13.51 10.86
CA ALA A 74 7.23 14.02 10.85
C ALA A 74 8.27 12.92 10.56
N GLY A 75 9.48 13.33 10.13
CA GLY A 75 10.60 12.41 9.98
C GLY A 75 10.95 11.72 11.31
N GLY A 76 11.31 10.45 11.26
CA GLY A 76 11.75 9.71 12.46
C GLY A 76 10.66 9.18 13.38
N VAL A 77 9.37 9.47 13.16
CA VAL A 77 8.26 8.97 14.02
C VAL A 77 7.96 7.48 13.85
N GLY A 78 8.65 6.79 12.95
CA GLY A 78 8.53 5.34 12.77
C GLY A 78 7.51 4.88 11.73
N LYS A 79 7.10 5.75 10.77
CA LYS A 79 6.16 5.41 9.69
C LYS A 79 6.59 4.17 8.90
N THR A 80 7.82 4.16 8.42
CA THR A 80 8.43 3.01 7.70
C THR A 80 8.32 1.73 8.53
N ARG A 81 8.64 1.81 9.81
CA ARG A 81 8.57 0.66 10.71
C ARG A 81 7.16 0.12 10.89
N LEU A 82 6.19 1.03 11.09
CA LEU A 82 4.76 0.67 11.16
C LEU A 82 4.26 0.08 9.85
N ALA A 83 4.67 0.64 8.70
CA ALA A 83 4.31 0.12 7.39
C ALA A 83 4.84 -1.30 7.16
N VAL A 84 6.09 -1.60 7.54
CA VAL A 84 6.67 -2.95 7.43
C VAL A 84 5.90 -3.94 8.29
N GLU A 85 5.60 -3.60 9.55
CA GLU A 85 4.88 -4.49 10.46
C GLU A 85 3.44 -4.74 9.98
N ALA A 86 2.70 -3.68 9.61
CA ALA A 86 1.34 -3.79 9.08
C ALA A 86 1.30 -4.62 7.78
N ALA A 87 2.27 -4.45 6.89
CA ALA A 87 2.38 -5.23 5.67
C ALA A 87 2.71 -6.71 5.97
N THR A 88 3.55 -6.98 6.98
CA THR A 88 3.90 -8.34 7.42
C THR A 88 2.68 -9.05 8.00
N GLU A 89 1.93 -8.39 8.89
CA GLU A 89 0.69 -8.92 9.45
C GLU A 89 -0.35 -9.19 8.36
N ARG A 90 -0.53 -8.25 7.43
CA ARG A 90 -1.47 -8.37 6.32
C ARG A 90 -1.12 -9.55 5.41
N THR A 91 0.16 -9.69 5.04
CA THR A 91 0.65 -10.77 4.18
C THR A 91 0.46 -12.14 4.84
N SER A 92 0.69 -12.22 6.15
CA SER A 92 0.53 -13.45 6.92
C SER A 92 -0.93 -13.85 7.09
N ARG A 93 -1.82 -12.86 7.31
CA ARG A 93 -3.25 -13.10 7.54
C ARG A 93 -4.00 -13.49 6.26
N ASP A 94 -3.76 -12.78 5.16
CA ASP A 94 -4.60 -12.85 3.96
C ASP A 94 -3.94 -13.62 2.81
N ALA A 95 -2.74 -14.14 3.00
CA ALA A 95 -1.94 -14.83 1.97
C ALA A 95 -1.80 -14.04 0.65
N ILE A 96 -1.76 -12.70 0.74
CA ILE A 96 -1.60 -11.79 -0.41
C ILE A 96 -0.14 -11.61 -0.76
N ARG A 97 0.14 -11.15 -1.99
CA ARG A 97 1.47 -10.69 -2.38
C ARG A 97 1.71 -9.28 -1.88
N CYS A 98 2.92 -9.03 -1.37
CA CYS A 98 3.31 -7.70 -0.94
C CYS A 98 4.59 -7.26 -1.64
N PHE A 99 4.59 -6.07 -2.22
CA PHE A 99 5.76 -5.47 -2.85
C PHE A 99 6.11 -4.18 -2.13
N TRP A 100 7.33 -4.14 -1.61
CA TRP A 100 7.93 -2.98 -0.97
C TRP A 100 8.78 -2.21 -1.97
N VAL A 101 8.55 -0.92 -2.06
CA VAL A 101 9.30 0.00 -2.92
C VAL A 101 9.81 1.16 -2.08
N GLU A 102 11.12 1.23 -1.92
CA GLU A 102 11.79 2.35 -1.23
C GLU A 102 12.09 3.45 -2.24
N LEU A 103 11.51 4.63 -2.02
CA LEU A 103 11.66 5.77 -2.93
C LEU A 103 12.66 6.81 -2.44
N ALA A 104 13.25 6.65 -1.24
CA ALA A 104 14.14 7.63 -0.62
C ALA A 104 15.30 8.10 -1.52
N THR A 105 15.83 7.20 -2.35
CA THR A 105 16.97 7.48 -3.24
C THR A 105 16.57 7.96 -4.63
N LEU A 106 15.27 7.95 -4.95
CA LEU A 106 14.77 8.31 -6.26
C LEU A 106 14.87 9.83 -6.48
N ARG A 107 15.70 10.26 -7.41
CA ARG A 107 15.91 11.68 -7.69
C ARG A 107 15.06 12.22 -8.85
N ASN A 108 14.63 11.33 -9.75
CA ASN A 108 13.79 11.69 -10.89
C ASN A 108 12.34 11.31 -10.62
N PRO A 109 11.41 12.27 -10.49
CA PRO A 109 9.99 12.01 -10.29
C PRO A 109 9.36 11.10 -11.39
N ASP A 110 9.81 11.23 -12.63
CA ASP A 110 9.30 10.46 -13.77
C ASP A 110 9.67 8.95 -13.67
N ALA A 111 10.66 8.61 -12.84
CA ALA A 111 11.11 7.25 -12.66
C ALA A 111 10.32 6.47 -11.59
N VAL A 112 9.29 7.06 -10.96
CA VAL A 112 8.48 6.38 -9.91
C VAL A 112 7.87 5.09 -10.45
N ALA A 113 7.20 5.14 -11.60
CA ALA A 113 6.57 3.95 -12.18
C ALA A 113 7.60 2.87 -12.54
N SER A 114 8.77 3.26 -13.08
CA SER A 114 9.86 2.32 -13.41
C SER A 114 10.46 1.69 -12.15
N ALA A 115 10.61 2.46 -11.07
CA ALA A 115 11.08 1.93 -9.79
C ALA A 115 10.10 0.87 -9.23
N VAL A 116 8.80 1.15 -9.34
CA VAL A 116 7.76 0.16 -8.95
C VAL A 116 7.79 -1.06 -9.85
N ALA A 117 7.86 -0.91 -11.18
CA ALA A 117 7.96 -2.03 -12.12
C ALA A 117 9.18 -2.92 -11.80
N SER A 118 10.33 -2.31 -11.53
CA SER A 118 11.56 -3.00 -11.14
C SER A 118 11.37 -3.80 -9.85
N ALA A 119 10.76 -3.21 -8.81
CA ALA A 119 10.51 -3.88 -7.54
C ALA A 119 9.54 -5.07 -7.66
N LEU A 120 8.61 -5.01 -8.62
CA LEU A 120 7.71 -6.12 -8.95
C LEU A 120 8.35 -7.17 -9.87
N GLY A 121 9.57 -6.94 -10.36
CA GLY A 121 10.21 -7.80 -11.35
C GLY A 121 9.56 -7.72 -12.75
N VAL A 122 8.84 -6.64 -13.03
CA VAL A 122 8.17 -6.39 -14.31
C VAL A 122 9.17 -5.78 -15.29
N ARG A 123 9.34 -6.41 -16.45
CA ARG A 123 10.15 -5.85 -17.53
C ARG A 123 9.32 -4.85 -18.32
N GLU A 124 9.83 -3.64 -18.42
CA GLU A 124 9.31 -2.64 -19.34
C GLU A 124 9.77 -2.96 -20.76
N THR A 125 8.88 -2.77 -21.72
CA THR A 125 9.24 -2.83 -23.13
C THR A 125 9.22 -1.41 -23.71
N ALA A 126 9.97 -1.15 -24.76
CA ALA A 126 10.04 0.17 -25.39
C ALA A 126 8.68 0.71 -25.88
N SER A 127 7.68 -0.15 -26.01
CA SER A 127 6.33 0.19 -26.51
C SER A 127 5.26 0.27 -25.42
N GLU A 128 5.54 -0.12 -24.18
CA GLU A 128 4.54 -0.19 -23.11
C GLU A 128 4.93 0.69 -21.92
N ALA A 129 4.05 1.62 -21.54
CA ALA A 129 4.26 2.45 -20.36
C ALA A 129 4.29 1.59 -19.08
N ALA A 130 5.22 1.88 -18.16
CA ALA A 130 5.43 1.15 -16.90
C ALA A 130 4.14 0.87 -16.12
N VAL A 131 3.25 1.86 -16.00
CA VAL A 131 1.95 1.70 -15.31
C VAL A 131 1.08 0.63 -15.95
N THR A 132 1.09 0.50 -17.28
CA THR A 132 0.32 -0.53 -18.00
C THR A 132 0.92 -1.91 -17.76
N ALA A 133 2.24 -2.03 -17.80
CA ALA A 133 2.94 -3.29 -17.51
C ALA A 133 2.70 -3.74 -16.06
N ILE A 134 2.74 -2.82 -15.09
CA ILE A 134 2.41 -3.08 -13.68
C ILE A 134 0.96 -3.55 -13.56
N ALA A 135 0.00 -2.84 -14.17
CA ALA A 135 -1.41 -3.19 -14.08
C ALA A 135 -1.69 -4.59 -14.65
N ARG A 136 -1.07 -4.94 -15.78
CA ARG A 136 -1.14 -6.29 -16.36
C ARG A 136 -0.52 -7.36 -15.44
N PHE A 137 0.60 -7.05 -14.80
CA PHE A 137 1.25 -7.96 -13.85
C PHE A 137 0.39 -8.19 -12.62
N VAL A 138 -0.22 -7.14 -12.06
CA VAL A 138 -1.13 -7.23 -10.91
C VAL A 138 -2.41 -7.96 -11.32
N GLY A 139 -3.06 -7.57 -12.40
CA GLY A 139 -4.33 -8.14 -12.86
C GLY A 139 -5.38 -8.13 -11.75
N ASP A 140 -6.07 -9.25 -11.59
CA ASP A 140 -7.11 -9.44 -10.55
C ASP A 140 -6.57 -10.02 -9.23
N ARG A 141 -5.25 -10.13 -9.09
CA ARG A 141 -4.63 -10.73 -7.91
C ARG A 141 -4.67 -9.78 -6.72
N PRO A 142 -4.90 -10.31 -5.49
CA PRO A 142 -4.79 -9.51 -4.29
C PRO A 142 -3.32 -9.14 -4.03
N VAL A 143 -3.02 -7.85 -4.15
CA VAL A 143 -1.67 -7.29 -4.00
C VAL A 143 -1.70 -6.11 -3.04
N LEU A 144 -0.74 -6.08 -2.11
CA LEU A 144 -0.39 -4.92 -1.32
C LEU A 144 0.89 -4.29 -1.89
N LEU A 145 0.79 -3.07 -2.39
CA LEU A 145 1.93 -2.27 -2.82
C LEU A 145 2.28 -1.27 -1.72
N VAL A 146 3.49 -1.35 -1.18
CA VAL A 146 3.98 -0.42 -0.17
C VAL A 146 4.97 0.55 -0.81
N LEU A 147 4.67 1.85 -0.73
CA LEU A 147 5.50 2.93 -1.23
C LEU A 147 6.10 3.67 -0.02
N ASP A 148 7.39 3.48 0.23
CA ASP A 148 8.05 4.10 1.38
C ASP A 148 8.78 5.39 0.98
N ASN A 149 8.64 6.40 1.83
CA ASN A 149 9.34 7.68 1.72
C ASN A 149 8.93 8.50 0.47
N CYS A 150 7.62 8.70 0.27
CA CYS A 150 7.07 9.40 -0.91
C CYS A 150 7.23 10.93 -0.87
N GLU A 151 7.70 11.53 0.23
CA GLU A 151 7.63 12.98 0.49
C GLU A 151 8.23 13.89 -0.59
N HIS A 152 9.18 13.41 -1.37
CA HIS A 152 9.81 14.18 -2.45
C HIS A 152 9.25 13.85 -3.85
N VAL A 153 8.33 12.88 -3.94
CA VAL A 153 7.70 12.43 -5.20
C VAL A 153 6.19 12.19 -5.03
N VAL A 154 5.53 12.97 -4.16
CA VAL A 154 4.11 12.79 -3.80
C VAL A 154 3.20 12.80 -5.02
N ALA A 155 3.31 13.82 -5.89
CA ALA A 155 2.45 13.96 -7.06
C ALA A 155 2.59 12.80 -8.07
N PRO A 156 3.80 12.36 -8.46
CA PRO A 156 3.99 11.18 -9.31
C PRO A 156 3.48 9.88 -8.66
N CYS A 157 3.66 9.71 -7.35
CA CYS A 157 3.12 8.56 -6.62
C CYS A 157 1.59 8.57 -6.62
N ALA A 158 0.96 9.73 -6.42
CA ALA A 158 -0.49 9.88 -6.44
C ALA A 158 -1.07 9.56 -7.82
N ASP A 159 -0.49 10.10 -8.90
CA ASP A 159 -0.91 9.81 -10.29
C ASP A 159 -0.80 8.31 -10.59
N MET A 160 0.36 7.74 -10.33
CA MET A 160 0.59 6.30 -10.57
C MET A 160 -0.37 5.44 -9.75
N ALA A 161 -0.51 5.70 -8.45
CA ALA A 161 -1.42 4.95 -7.58
C ALA A 161 -2.87 5.05 -8.06
N GLY A 162 -3.34 6.26 -8.41
CA GLY A 162 -4.69 6.47 -8.94
C GLY A 162 -4.95 5.67 -10.22
N ARG A 163 -4.00 5.67 -11.16
CA ARG A 163 -4.10 4.91 -12.42
C ARG A 163 -4.08 3.40 -12.21
N LEU A 164 -3.28 2.91 -11.26
CA LEU A 164 -3.25 1.48 -10.91
C LEU A 164 -4.52 1.05 -10.20
N LEU A 165 -5.00 1.82 -9.23
CA LEU A 165 -6.24 1.54 -8.49
C LEU A 165 -7.49 1.56 -9.40
N ALA A 166 -7.49 2.38 -10.44
CA ALA A 166 -8.57 2.38 -11.43
C ALA A 166 -8.60 1.13 -12.30
N ARG A 167 -7.47 0.43 -12.47
CA ARG A 167 -7.33 -0.74 -13.36
C ARG A 167 -7.30 -2.08 -12.62
N CYS A 168 -6.86 -2.09 -11.35
CA CYS A 168 -6.63 -3.30 -10.56
C CYS A 168 -7.58 -3.31 -9.36
N ALA A 169 -8.69 -4.04 -9.43
CA ALA A 169 -9.72 -4.05 -8.40
C ALA A 169 -9.21 -4.53 -7.02
N ASN A 170 -8.28 -5.48 -7.01
CA ASN A 170 -7.76 -6.12 -5.80
C ASN A 170 -6.40 -5.56 -5.34
N LEU A 171 -5.96 -4.44 -5.92
CA LEU A 171 -4.78 -3.72 -5.47
C LEU A 171 -5.11 -2.87 -4.25
N THR A 172 -4.27 -2.94 -3.23
CA THR A 172 -4.24 -2.02 -2.10
C THR A 172 -2.88 -1.32 -2.07
N VAL A 173 -2.85 -0.02 -1.81
CA VAL A 173 -1.62 0.78 -1.71
C VAL A 173 -1.49 1.30 -0.29
N LEU A 174 -0.33 1.09 0.33
CA LEU A 174 0.09 1.68 1.59
C LEU A 174 1.27 2.60 1.32
N ALA A 175 1.15 3.87 1.61
CA ALA A 175 2.23 4.84 1.41
C ALA A 175 2.72 5.40 2.74
N THR A 176 4.00 5.75 2.83
CA THR A 176 4.54 6.59 3.91
C THR A 176 5.04 7.91 3.34
N SER A 177 4.69 9.01 4.00
CA SER A 177 5.06 10.35 3.55
C SER A 177 5.03 11.34 4.71
N ARG A 178 5.50 12.58 4.51
CA ARG A 178 5.27 13.70 5.43
C ARG A 178 3.92 14.37 5.20
N GLU A 179 3.41 14.26 4.00
CA GLU A 179 2.12 14.78 3.57
C GLU A 179 1.29 13.71 2.87
N PRO A 180 -0.04 13.86 2.82
CA PRO A 180 -0.92 12.85 2.23
C PRO A 180 -0.69 12.68 0.73
N LEU A 181 -0.90 11.44 0.28
CA LEU A 181 -0.81 11.07 -1.13
C LEU A 181 -2.12 11.39 -1.87
N GLY A 182 -2.66 12.60 -1.74
CA GLY A 182 -3.95 12.97 -2.31
C GLY A 182 -4.11 12.49 -3.77
N VAL A 183 -4.98 11.48 -4.01
CA VAL A 183 -5.25 11.02 -5.36
C VAL A 183 -6.25 11.97 -5.99
N PRO A 184 -5.92 12.65 -7.12
CA PRO A 184 -6.85 13.58 -7.76
C PRO A 184 -8.10 12.87 -8.26
N GLY A 185 -9.26 13.36 -7.90
CA GLY A 185 -10.52 13.10 -8.60
C GLY A 185 -11.23 11.81 -8.23
N LYS A 186 -11.85 11.83 -7.10
CA LYS A 186 -13.26 11.38 -6.98
C LYS A 186 -13.94 12.15 -5.85
#